data_2731e8c0e7950c5c9e13cbf5c755a3b1
#
_entry.id   2731e8c0e7950c5c9e13cbf5c755a3b1
#
_cell.length_a   1.000
_cell.length_b   1.000
_cell.length_c   1.000
_cell.angle_alpha   90.00
_cell.angle_beta   90.00
_cell.angle_gamma   90.00
#
_symmetry.space_group_name_H-M   'P 1'
#
loop_
_entity.id
_entity.type
_entity.pdbx_description
1 polymer ?
#
loop_
_entity_poly.entity_id
_entity_poly.type
_entity_poly.pdbx_seq_one_letter_code
_entity_poly.pdbx_strand_id
1 'polypeptide(L)'
;LVDCYAVNPESIIRNLVVGRRVCREFGEPMPVGYSIFSFGQMAQLPQVYAGFGIHDIVFYKGASAKAFPQSEFIWRAPDGTEAFATRLGREKRWNFFFDFDIPVLLGGDAKRPGWQSRFTDPVKLCHLIDEENRNQYATELCPDIRIREEKIDGAIRTVLDALDETASVHVLAAFDGTDFTSPLPQIPE
;
A
#
# COMPACT_ATOMS: atom_id res chain seq x y z
N LEU A 1 -8.69 9.48 5.24
CA LEU A 1 -9.14 8.23 4.62
C LEU A 1 -10.45 7.79 5.22
N VAL A 2 -11.47 7.62 4.40
CA VAL A 2 -12.81 7.19 4.82
C VAL A 2 -13.16 5.89 4.12
N ASP A 3 -13.98 5.07 4.76
CA ASP A 3 -14.61 3.94 4.10
C ASP A 3 -15.84 4.43 3.34
N CYS A 4 -15.82 4.35 2.02
CA CYS A 4 -16.84 4.94 1.15
C CYS A 4 -18.26 4.40 1.40
N TYR A 5 -18.40 3.19 1.94
CA TYR A 5 -19.68 2.57 2.23
C TYR A 5 -20.13 2.70 3.68
N ALA A 6 -19.23 3.07 4.59
CA ALA A 6 -19.52 3.13 6.02
C ALA A 6 -19.90 4.54 6.50
N VAL A 7 -19.73 5.57 5.66
CA VAL A 7 -19.93 6.96 6.04
C VAL A 7 -20.95 7.66 5.16
N ASN A 8 -21.53 8.74 5.67
CA ASN A 8 -22.38 9.63 4.90
C ASN A 8 -21.56 10.29 3.76
N PRO A 9 -22.10 10.42 2.53
CA PRO A 9 -21.40 11.06 1.41
C PRO A 9 -20.87 12.47 1.72
N GLU A 10 -21.60 13.28 2.47
CA GLU A 10 -21.14 14.59 2.93
C GLU A 10 -19.85 14.51 3.76
N SER A 11 -19.69 13.43 4.54
CA SER A 11 -18.48 13.21 5.35
C SER A 11 -17.25 12.99 4.48
N ILE A 12 -17.38 12.40 3.30
CA ILE A 12 -16.29 12.22 2.34
C ILE A 12 -15.82 13.59 1.83
N ILE A 13 -16.77 14.44 1.42
CA ILE A 13 -16.49 15.79 0.93
C ILE A 13 -15.82 16.62 2.03
N ARG A 14 -16.36 16.61 3.25
CA ARG A 14 -15.79 17.34 4.41
C ARG A 14 -14.40 16.85 4.77
N ASN A 15 -14.17 15.54 4.71
CA ASN A 15 -12.85 14.97 4.94
C ASN A 15 -11.81 15.51 3.93
N LEU A 16 -12.17 15.62 2.65
CA LEU A 16 -11.30 16.20 1.64
C LEU A 16 -11.06 17.69 1.87
N VAL A 17 -12.11 18.46 2.22
CA VAL A 17 -11.97 19.89 2.55
C VAL A 17 -11.03 20.11 3.73
N VAL A 18 -11.27 19.39 4.82
CA VAL A 18 -10.44 19.49 6.04
C VAL A 18 -9.02 19.00 5.77
N GLY A 19 -8.88 17.86 5.08
CA GLY A 19 -7.57 17.29 4.73
C GLY A 19 -6.72 18.27 3.92
N ARG A 20 -7.28 18.90 2.89
CA ARG A 20 -6.57 19.91 2.10
C ARG A 20 -6.15 21.15 2.92
N ARG A 21 -7.02 21.58 3.82
CA ARG A 21 -6.67 22.69 4.72
C ARG A 21 -5.48 22.35 5.61
N VAL A 22 -5.50 21.17 6.23
CA VAL A 22 -4.39 20.70 7.07
C VAL A 22 -3.11 20.51 6.26
N CYS A 23 -3.18 19.90 5.07
CA CYS A 23 -2.01 19.72 4.21
C CYS A 23 -1.31 21.06 3.91
N ARG A 24 -2.07 22.13 3.66
CA ARG A 24 -1.51 23.45 3.34
C ARG A 24 -0.66 24.07 4.45
N GLU A 25 -0.79 23.59 5.67
CA GLU A 25 0.09 24.00 6.78
C GLU A 25 1.51 23.41 6.63
N PHE A 26 1.67 22.35 5.82
CA PHE A 26 2.93 21.64 5.60
C PHE A 26 3.42 21.72 4.14
N GLY A 27 2.58 22.15 3.21
CA GLY A 27 2.88 22.25 1.79
C GLY A 27 1.63 22.11 0.93
N GLU A 28 1.80 22.00 -0.38
CA GLU A 28 0.65 21.78 -1.28
C GLU A 28 0.15 20.32 -1.19
N PRO A 29 -1.19 20.13 -1.12
CA PRO A 29 -1.76 18.80 -1.15
C PRO A 29 -1.40 18.07 -2.45
N MET A 30 -0.92 16.83 -2.35
CA MET A 30 -0.70 15.98 -3.52
C MET A 30 -2.03 15.78 -4.27
N PRO A 31 -2.09 16.00 -5.59
CA PRO A 31 -3.32 15.87 -6.38
C PRO A 31 -3.64 14.40 -6.72
N VAL A 32 -3.46 13.50 -5.78
CA VAL A 32 -3.72 12.05 -5.91
C VAL A 32 -4.73 11.60 -4.88
N GLY A 33 -5.78 10.93 -5.34
CA GLY A 33 -6.77 10.27 -4.50
C GLY A 33 -6.23 8.96 -3.96
N TYR A 34 -5.87 8.92 -2.68
CA TYR A 34 -5.34 7.72 -2.03
C TYR A 34 -6.44 7.03 -1.23
N SER A 35 -7.08 5.99 -1.81
CA SER A 35 -8.22 5.27 -1.23
C SER A 35 -7.87 3.82 -0.89
N ILE A 36 -6.89 3.63 -0.03
CA ILE A 36 -6.30 2.31 0.26
C ILE A 36 -7.14 1.49 1.23
N PHE A 37 -7.75 2.12 2.25
CA PHE A 37 -8.42 1.41 3.34
C PHE A 37 -9.90 1.18 3.15
N SER A 38 -10.53 1.76 2.14
CA SER A 38 -11.95 1.55 1.86
C SER A 38 -12.23 0.08 1.55
N PHE A 39 -13.20 -0.52 2.21
CA PHE A 39 -13.63 -1.90 1.96
C PHE A 39 -14.44 -2.05 0.67
N GLY A 40 -14.76 -0.97 0.02
CA GLY A 40 -15.34 -0.88 -1.32
C GLY A 40 -15.05 0.49 -1.90
N GLN A 41 -15.16 0.60 -3.21
CA GLN A 41 -14.95 1.85 -3.93
C GLN A 41 -16.28 2.28 -4.54
N MET A 42 -16.79 3.45 -4.16
CA MET A 42 -18.04 3.95 -4.73
C MET A 42 -17.84 4.40 -6.18
N ALA A 43 -18.80 4.08 -7.05
CA ALA A 43 -18.72 4.41 -8.47
C ALA A 43 -18.54 5.90 -8.75
N GLN A 44 -19.02 6.77 -7.86
CA GLN A 44 -18.90 8.24 -7.96
C GLN A 44 -17.56 8.81 -7.48
N LEU A 45 -16.63 8.00 -7.05
CA LEU A 45 -15.36 8.49 -6.49
C LEU A 45 -14.59 9.41 -7.46
N PRO A 46 -14.48 9.12 -8.77
CA PRO A 46 -13.87 10.05 -9.74
C PRO A 46 -14.54 11.43 -9.77
N GLN A 47 -15.86 11.48 -9.74
CA GLN A 47 -16.63 12.73 -9.71
C GLN A 47 -16.30 13.55 -8.45
N VAL A 48 -16.31 12.91 -7.29
CA VAL A 48 -15.99 13.56 -6.01
C VAL A 48 -14.58 14.12 -6.04
N TYR A 49 -13.61 13.33 -6.46
CA TYR A 49 -12.21 13.74 -6.52
C TYR A 49 -11.96 14.84 -7.55
N ALA A 50 -12.62 14.79 -8.72
CA ALA A 50 -12.53 15.84 -9.72
C ALA A 50 -12.99 17.21 -9.20
N GLY A 51 -13.99 17.25 -8.31
CA GLY A 51 -14.40 18.46 -7.60
C GLY A 51 -13.30 19.11 -6.75
N PHE A 52 -12.23 18.37 -6.46
CA PHE A 52 -11.04 18.83 -5.76
C PHE A 52 -9.80 18.92 -6.67
N GLY A 53 -9.97 18.79 -7.99
CA GLY A 53 -8.86 18.81 -8.95
C GLY A 53 -7.96 17.56 -8.85
N ILE A 54 -8.51 16.44 -8.40
CA ILE A 54 -7.83 15.15 -8.30
C ILE A 54 -8.36 14.27 -9.43
N HIS A 55 -7.47 13.85 -10.34
CA HIS A 55 -7.80 13.02 -11.49
C HIS A 55 -7.05 11.68 -11.51
N ASP A 56 -6.17 11.45 -10.54
CA ASP A 56 -5.41 10.22 -10.35
C ASP A 56 -5.84 9.55 -9.04
N ILE A 57 -6.16 8.27 -9.08
CA ILE A 57 -6.66 7.52 -7.92
C ILE A 57 -5.83 6.26 -7.71
N VAL A 58 -5.32 6.09 -6.50
CA VAL A 58 -4.61 4.87 -6.08
C VAL A 58 -5.43 4.13 -5.02
N PHE A 59 -5.68 2.85 -5.23
CA PHE A 59 -6.44 2.02 -4.30
C PHE A 59 -6.05 0.53 -4.44
N TYR A 60 -6.52 -0.36 -3.53
CA TYR A 60 -6.34 -1.79 -3.72
C TYR A 60 -7.57 -2.64 -3.38
N LYS A 61 -8.44 -2.19 -2.46
CA LYS A 61 -9.65 -2.92 -2.09
C LYS A 61 -10.84 -2.51 -2.94
N GLY A 62 -11.82 -3.41 -3.08
CA GLY A 62 -13.09 -3.11 -3.73
C GLY A 62 -13.14 -3.31 -5.23
N ALA A 63 -12.05 -3.79 -5.86
CA ALA A 63 -12.04 -4.17 -7.26
C ALA A 63 -11.43 -5.57 -7.42
N SER A 64 -12.18 -6.46 -8.02
CA SER A 64 -11.74 -7.83 -8.29
C SER A 64 -10.70 -7.87 -9.40
N ALA A 65 -9.59 -8.58 -9.22
CA ALA A 65 -8.60 -8.84 -10.27
C ALA A 65 -9.21 -9.59 -11.48
N LYS A 66 -10.28 -10.35 -11.28
CA LYS A 66 -11.00 -11.00 -12.37
C LYS A 66 -11.75 -10.00 -13.26
N ALA A 67 -12.31 -8.94 -12.67
CA ALA A 67 -13.03 -7.90 -13.40
C ALA A 67 -12.07 -6.84 -13.98
N PHE A 68 -10.95 -6.60 -13.29
CA PHE A 68 -9.92 -5.63 -13.65
C PHE A 68 -8.57 -6.33 -13.63
N PRO A 69 -8.19 -7.05 -14.70
CA PRO A 69 -6.94 -7.81 -14.73
C PRO A 69 -5.71 -6.91 -14.74
N GLN A 70 -5.82 -5.71 -15.30
CA GLN A 70 -4.73 -4.72 -15.31
C GLN A 70 -4.75 -3.84 -14.06
N SER A 71 -3.59 -3.37 -13.64
CA SER A 71 -3.44 -2.48 -12.51
C SER A 71 -3.97 -1.08 -12.80
N GLU A 72 -3.72 -0.56 -13.99
CA GLU A 72 -4.10 0.78 -14.40
C GLU A 72 -5.27 0.74 -15.40
N PHE A 73 -6.22 1.64 -15.21
CA PHE A 73 -7.38 1.78 -16.08
C PHE A 73 -8.04 3.16 -15.95
N ILE A 74 -8.87 3.50 -16.93
CA ILE A 74 -9.74 4.69 -16.81
C ILE A 74 -11.00 4.32 -16.05
N TRP A 75 -11.18 4.96 -14.92
CA TRP A 75 -12.36 4.80 -14.08
C TRP A 75 -13.37 5.90 -14.41
N ARG A 76 -14.52 5.51 -14.98
CA ARG A 76 -15.58 6.44 -15.34
C ARG A 76 -16.70 6.41 -14.29
N ALA A 77 -17.00 7.56 -13.71
CA ALA A 77 -18.14 7.75 -12.81
C ALA A 77 -19.47 7.76 -13.58
N PRO A 78 -20.62 7.58 -12.89
CA PRO A 78 -21.94 7.58 -13.53
C PRO A 78 -22.31 8.89 -14.27
N ASP A 79 -21.72 10.02 -13.90
CA ASP A 79 -21.91 11.31 -14.57
C ASP A 79 -21.00 11.50 -15.80
N GLY A 80 -20.13 10.49 -16.10
CA GLY A 80 -19.18 10.54 -17.19
C GLY A 80 -17.81 11.10 -16.82
N THR A 81 -17.60 11.59 -15.60
CA THR A 81 -16.29 12.03 -15.11
C THR A 81 -15.30 10.87 -15.11
N GLU A 82 -14.11 11.10 -15.64
CA GLU A 82 -13.04 10.11 -15.72
C GLU A 82 -11.88 10.44 -14.80
N ALA A 83 -11.25 9.40 -14.27
CA ALA A 83 -9.99 9.47 -13.55
C ALA A 83 -9.07 8.34 -14.02
N PHE A 84 -7.76 8.58 -14.00
CA PHE A 84 -6.77 7.51 -14.12
C PHE A 84 -6.68 6.78 -12.80
N ALA A 85 -6.90 5.48 -12.81
CA ALA A 85 -6.95 4.67 -11.60
C ALA A 85 -5.84 3.62 -11.61
N THR A 86 -5.14 3.51 -10.50
CA THR A 86 -4.16 2.46 -10.24
C THR A 86 -4.65 1.58 -9.10
N ARG A 87 -4.99 0.34 -9.42
CA ARG A 87 -5.28 -0.69 -8.42
C ARG A 87 -3.98 -1.38 -8.06
N LEU A 88 -3.52 -1.22 -6.83
CA LEU A 88 -2.31 -1.90 -6.35
C LEU A 88 -2.45 -3.42 -6.48
N GLY A 89 -1.44 -4.05 -7.05
CA GLY A 89 -1.40 -5.47 -7.35
C GLY A 89 -1.22 -6.37 -6.13
N ARG A 90 -0.55 -7.50 -6.35
CA ARG A 90 -0.18 -8.43 -5.27
C ARG A 90 0.67 -7.70 -4.23
N GLU A 91 0.55 -8.09 -2.97
CA GLU A 91 1.17 -7.46 -1.79
C GLU A 91 0.79 -5.97 -1.62
N LYS A 92 -0.02 -5.42 -2.50
CA LYS A 92 -0.68 -4.11 -2.34
C LYS A 92 0.31 -2.99 -2.06
N ARG A 93 0.11 -2.24 -0.96
CA ARG A 93 1.00 -1.18 -0.50
C ARG A 93 2.22 -1.69 0.29
N TRP A 94 2.37 -2.99 0.42
CA TRP A 94 3.44 -3.63 1.18
C TRP A 94 4.43 -4.38 0.29
N ASN A 95 4.33 -4.22 -1.02
CA ASN A 95 5.09 -5.02 -1.98
C ASN A 95 6.61 -4.94 -1.75
N PHE A 96 7.15 -3.75 -1.50
CA PHE A 96 8.58 -3.59 -1.23
C PHE A 96 8.96 -4.23 0.11
N PHE A 97 8.18 -3.99 1.15
CA PHE A 97 8.42 -4.60 2.46
C PHE A 97 8.45 -6.14 2.41
N PHE A 98 7.47 -6.77 1.77
CA PHE A 98 7.40 -8.24 1.72
C PHE A 98 8.41 -8.85 0.77
N ASP A 99 8.60 -8.28 -0.40
CA ASP A 99 9.40 -8.87 -1.46
C ASP A 99 10.86 -8.38 -1.44
N PHE A 100 11.17 -7.29 -0.74
CA PHE A 100 12.53 -6.76 -0.59
C PHE A 100 13.01 -6.75 0.86
N ASP A 101 12.35 -6.03 1.79
CA ASP A 101 12.87 -5.86 3.15
C ASP A 101 12.96 -7.18 3.92
N ILE A 102 11.95 -8.03 3.82
CA ILE A 102 11.98 -9.31 4.52
C ILE A 102 13.16 -10.18 4.08
N PRO A 103 13.40 -10.44 2.80
CA PRO A 103 14.55 -11.26 2.40
C PRO A 103 15.89 -10.55 2.61
N VAL A 104 15.98 -9.26 2.33
CA VAL A 104 17.26 -8.52 2.35
C VAL A 104 17.66 -8.13 3.77
N LEU A 105 16.75 -7.53 4.53
CA LEU A 105 17.07 -6.98 5.85
C LEU A 105 16.80 -7.98 6.98
N LEU A 106 15.68 -8.69 6.91
CA LEU A 106 15.23 -9.58 7.99
C LEU A 106 15.63 -11.05 7.77
N GLY A 107 16.10 -11.41 6.58
CA GLY A 107 16.58 -12.74 6.26
C GLY A 107 15.53 -13.81 6.06
N GLY A 108 14.24 -13.42 6.00
CA GLY A 108 13.13 -14.33 5.82
C GLY A 108 12.85 -14.71 4.37
N ASP A 109 11.73 -15.39 4.17
CA ASP A 109 11.19 -15.75 2.87
C ASP A 109 9.79 -15.12 2.71
N ALA A 110 9.68 -14.12 1.83
CA ALA A 110 8.45 -13.40 1.55
C ALA A 110 7.33 -14.29 0.98
N LYS A 111 7.69 -15.41 0.35
CA LYS A 111 6.71 -16.36 -0.23
C LYS A 111 6.00 -17.20 0.84
N ARG A 112 6.55 -17.26 2.05
CA ARG A 112 5.86 -17.91 3.16
C ARG A 112 4.72 -17.03 3.64
N PRO A 113 3.58 -17.61 4.03
CA PRO A 113 2.56 -16.89 4.78
C PRO A 113 3.06 -16.65 6.22
N GLY A 114 4.19 -15.97 6.35
CA GLY A 114 4.98 -15.87 7.57
C GLY A 114 4.21 -15.27 8.72
N TRP A 115 3.30 -14.37 8.42
CA TRP A 115 2.48 -13.79 9.46
C TRP A 115 1.40 -14.73 10.03
N GLN A 116 1.17 -15.88 9.41
CA GLN A 116 0.31 -16.92 9.96
C GLN A 116 1.08 -17.89 10.86
N SER A 117 2.38 -18.07 10.61
CA SER A 117 3.27 -18.92 11.42
C SER A 117 4.18 -18.11 12.35
N ARG A 118 3.74 -16.99 12.69
CA ARG A 118 4.40 -15.84 13.33
C ARG A 118 5.30 -16.15 14.53
N PHE A 119 4.86 -17.00 15.40
CA PHE A 119 5.56 -17.24 16.67
C PHE A 119 6.70 -18.25 16.57
N THR A 120 6.76 -18.98 15.48
CA THR A 120 7.81 -19.97 15.21
C THR A 120 8.73 -19.53 14.09
N ASP A 121 8.41 -18.46 13.38
CA ASP A 121 9.19 -17.92 12.28
C ASP A 121 10.29 -17.00 12.83
N PRO A 122 11.55 -17.11 12.35
CA PRO A 122 12.62 -16.19 12.73
C PRO A 122 12.36 -14.76 12.25
N VAL A 123 11.55 -14.57 11.20
CA VAL A 123 11.09 -13.26 10.75
C VAL A 123 9.75 -12.96 11.38
N LYS A 124 9.74 -11.98 12.26
CA LYS A 124 8.52 -11.49 12.92
C LYS A 124 8.03 -10.24 12.24
N LEU A 125 6.85 -10.32 11.64
CA LEU A 125 6.22 -9.20 10.95
C LEU A 125 5.58 -8.23 11.95
N CYS A 126 5.52 -6.96 11.57
CA CYS A 126 5.20 -5.83 12.43
C CYS A 126 3.91 -5.97 13.25
N HIS A 127 2.89 -6.56 12.69
CA HIS A 127 1.62 -6.78 13.40
C HIS A 127 1.53 -8.17 14.05
N LEU A 128 2.62 -8.91 14.07
CA LEU A 128 2.75 -10.18 14.77
C LEU A 128 3.35 -9.92 16.13
N ILE A 129 2.61 -10.26 17.15
CA ILE A 129 2.98 -10.01 18.53
C ILE A 129 3.51 -11.31 19.10
N ASP A 130 4.70 -11.25 19.68
CA ASP A 130 5.26 -12.32 20.46
C ASP A 130 4.42 -12.55 21.72
N GLU A 131 4.15 -13.82 22.08
CA GLU A 131 3.33 -14.11 23.26
C GLU A 131 3.98 -13.62 24.57
N GLU A 132 5.31 -13.63 24.63
CA GLU A 132 6.08 -13.15 25.78
C GLU A 132 6.18 -11.62 25.81
N ASN A 133 6.21 -10.98 24.63
CA ASN A 133 6.46 -9.54 24.46
C ASN A 133 5.35 -8.85 23.66
N ARG A 134 4.13 -8.99 24.11
CA ARG A 134 2.92 -8.56 23.38
C ARG A 134 2.90 -7.11 22.89
N ASN A 135 3.76 -6.25 23.39
CA ASN A 135 3.82 -4.84 23.05
C ASN A 135 5.01 -4.46 22.16
N GLN A 136 5.83 -5.45 21.75
CA GLN A 136 6.99 -5.19 20.89
C GLN A 136 6.68 -5.51 19.43
N TYR A 137 7.18 -4.66 18.55
CA TYR A 137 7.05 -4.84 17.10
C TYR A 137 8.10 -5.81 16.58
N ALA A 138 7.79 -6.46 15.47
CA ALA A 138 8.64 -7.50 14.89
C ALA A 138 10.06 -7.03 14.59
N THR A 139 10.23 -5.78 14.16
CA THR A 139 11.54 -5.20 13.90
C THR A 139 12.41 -5.07 15.15
N GLU A 140 11.80 -4.86 16.32
CA GLU A 140 12.50 -4.82 17.60
C GLU A 140 12.89 -6.22 18.10
N LEU A 141 12.13 -7.24 17.69
CA LEU A 141 12.36 -8.64 18.07
C LEU A 141 13.28 -9.37 17.10
N CYS A 142 13.67 -8.76 15.99
CA CYS A 142 14.54 -9.34 14.99
C CYS A 142 16.01 -9.08 15.37
N PRO A 143 16.76 -10.06 15.91
CA PRO A 143 18.09 -9.81 16.43
C PRO A 143 19.15 -9.62 15.33
N ASP A 144 18.83 -9.90 14.07
CA ASP A 144 19.77 -9.91 12.95
C ASP A 144 19.25 -9.07 11.77
N ILE A 145 19.00 -7.79 12.04
CA ILE A 145 18.71 -6.83 10.98
C ILE A 145 20.03 -6.38 10.37
N ARG A 146 20.28 -6.82 9.15
CA ARG A 146 21.47 -6.44 8.38
C ARG A 146 21.18 -6.54 6.89
N ILE A 147 21.92 -5.78 6.09
CA ILE A 147 21.84 -5.88 4.63
C ILE A 147 22.48 -7.20 4.19
N ARG A 148 21.74 -7.99 3.45
CA ARG A 148 22.18 -9.21 2.77
C ARG A 148 22.33 -8.92 1.30
N GLU A 149 23.50 -8.38 0.93
CA GLU A 149 23.80 -7.91 -0.43
C GLU A 149 23.53 -9.00 -1.48
N GLU A 150 23.84 -10.26 -1.14
CA GLU A 150 23.62 -11.40 -2.01
C GLU A 150 22.13 -11.66 -2.36
N LYS A 151 21.21 -11.05 -1.65
CA LYS A 151 19.77 -11.17 -1.88
C LYS A 151 19.15 -10.01 -2.64
N ILE A 152 19.85 -8.89 -2.76
CA ILE A 152 19.31 -7.64 -3.33
C ILE A 152 18.78 -7.85 -4.75
N ASP A 153 19.59 -8.38 -5.67
CA ASP A 153 19.20 -8.58 -7.05
C ASP A 153 17.97 -9.49 -7.20
N GLY A 154 17.93 -10.55 -6.41
CA GLY A 154 16.81 -11.48 -6.40
C GLY A 154 15.52 -10.84 -5.87
N ALA A 155 15.62 -10.05 -4.82
CA ALA A 155 14.51 -9.35 -4.21
C ALA A 155 13.95 -8.26 -5.15
N ILE A 156 14.81 -7.45 -5.76
CA ILE A 156 14.40 -6.45 -6.76
C ILE A 156 13.66 -7.10 -7.92
N ARG A 157 14.19 -8.19 -8.47
CA ARG A 157 13.50 -8.93 -9.56
C ARG A 157 12.14 -9.41 -9.11
N THR A 158 12.01 -9.94 -7.90
CA THR A 158 10.73 -10.40 -7.37
C THR A 158 9.70 -9.27 -7.29
N VAL A 159 10.11 -8.08 -6.83
CA VAL A 159 9.26 -6.88 -6.78
C VAL A 159 8.84 -6.48 -8.22
N LEU A 160 9.80 -6.38 -9.14
CA LEU A 160 9.53 -5.94 -10.51
C LEU A 160 8.63 -6.93 -11.25
N ASP A 161 8.91 -8.23 -11.18
CA ASP A 161 8.10 -9.27 -11.83
C ASP A 161 6.67 -9.29 -11.31
N ALA A 162 6.49 -9.12 -9.98
CA ALA A 162 5.17 -9.08 -9.37
C ALA A 162 4.36 -7.83 -9.76
N LEU A 163 5.02 -6.71 -9.99
CA LEU A 163 4.37 -5.48 -10.45
C LEU A 163 4.07 -5.54 -11.95
N ASP A 164 5.00 -6.04 -12.76
CA ASP A 164 4.88 -6.14 -14.21
C ASP A 164 3.78 -7.11 -14.65
N GLU A 165 3.47 -8.13 -13.84
CA GLU A 165 2.42 -9.12 -14.12
C GLU A 165 1.06 -8.48 -14.49
N THR A 166 0.73 -7.34 -13.89
CA THR A 166 -0.56 -6.67 -14.09
C THR A 166 -0.43 -5.25 -14.62
N ALA A 167 0.78 -4.73 -14.75
CA ALA A 167 1.02 -3.37 -15.22
C ALA A 167 0.56 -3.18 -16.66
N SER A 168 -0.07 -2.05 -16.94
CA SER A 168 -0.44 -1.59 -18.28
C SER A 168 0.37 -0.35 -18.71
N VAL A 169 1.24 0.13 -17.83
CA VAL A 169 2.14 1.27 -18.06
C VAL A 169 3.58 0.89 -17.70
N HIS A 170 4.54 1.66 -18.19
CA HIS A 170 5.97 1.40 -17.96
C HIS A 170 6.52 2.01 -16.66
N VAL A 171 5.65 2.52 -15.79
CA VAL A 171 6.02 3.07 -14.49
C VAL A 171 5.46 2.17 -13.41
N LEU A 172 6.35 1.63 -12.59
CA LEU A 172 5.99 0.74 -11.49
C LEU A 172 6.19 1.47 -10.16
N ALA A 173 5.28 1.26 -9.22
CA ALA A 173 5.34 1.86 -7.89
C ALA A 173 5.66 0.80 -6.83
N ALA A 174 6.84 0.92 -6.23
CA ALA A 174 7.22 0.14 -5.08
C ALA A 174 6.81 0.88 -3.80
N PHE A 175 5.98 0.24 -3.00
CA PHE A 175 5.49 0.79 -1.74
C PHE A 175 6.20 0.09 -0.58
N ASP A 176 6.92 0.88 0.21
CA ASP A 176 7.57 0.41 1.41
C ASP A 176 6.73 0.65 2.66
N GLY A 177 6.99 -0.17 3.68
CA GLY A 177 6.36 -0.10 4.98
C GLY A 177 5.16 -1.03 5.15
N THR A 178 4.81 -1.24 6.41
CA THR A 178 3.64 -2.03 6.82
C THR A 178 3.06 -1.46 8.11
N ASP A 179 1.89 -2.00 8.53
CA ASP A 179 1.22 -1.51 9.72
C ASP A 179 2.08 -1.78 10.98
N PHE A 180 2.19 -0.77 11.84
CA PHE A 180 2.86 -0.87 13.13
C PHE A 180 4.37 -1.17 13.06
N THR A 181 5.03 -0.82 11.96
CA THR A 181 6.48 -0.97 11.81
C THR A 181 7.19 0.33 12.14
N SER A 182 8.29 0.25 12.87
CA SER A 182 9.24 1.35 12.97
C SER A 182 10.00 1.53 11.64
N PRO A 183 10.43 2.75 11.30
CA PRO A 183 11.31 2.96 10.16
C PRO A 183 12.56 2.10 10.27
N LEU A 184 12.94 1.46 9.18
CA LEU A 184 14.18 0.68 9.09
C LEU A 184 15.33 1.64 8.75
N PRO A 185 16.31 1.83 9.64
CA PRO A 185 17.40 2.80 9.42
C PRO A 185 18.30 2.45 8.24
N GLN A 186 18.28 1.21 7.77
CA GLN A 186 19.08 0.71 6.66
C GLN A 186 18.52 1.07 5.26
N ILE A 187 17.25 1.47 5.17
CA ILE A 187 16.60 1.76 3.86
C ILE A 187 17.28 2.90 3.09
N PRO A 188 17.81 3.97 3.72
CA PRO A 188 18.50 5.04 3.00
C PRO A 188 19.89 4.66 2.46
N GLU A 189 20.45 3.52 2.83
CA GLU A 189 21.76 3.03 2.39
C GLU A 189 21.64 2.22 1.08
#